data_b44e4e2e8274a0b263b4de50a711a07a
#
_entry.id   b44e4e2e8274a0b263b4de50a711a07a
#
_cell.length_a   1.000
_cell.length_b   1.000
_cell.length_c   1.000
_cell.angle_alpha   90.00
_cell.angle_beta   90.00
_cell.angle_gamma   90.00
#
_symmetry.space_group_name_H-M   'P 1'
#
loop_
_entity.id
_entity.type
_entity.pdbx_description
1 polymer ?
#
loop_
_entity_poly.entity_id
_entity_poly.type
_entity_poly.pdbx_seq_one_letter_code
_entity_poly.pdbx_strand_id
1 'polypeptide(L)'
;MPPPLMLSRRFAPLFWCQFFAAFNDNFLKTALVFLILFRSAAGGAEALVTLASAIFIAPYFLLSALGGELADRYDKAKVARWLKFAEIFVAGIAVAGYARQNLPILFVALACFGVIGALFGPIKYGILPDHLRRDQLPTGNALVEGATFVAILLGTIAGGLAARGGGVADFSTLVMGFAVACWIATLWIPPTGEGAPNLKVTSNIAASTAAMIGHLRADPRLWWGAMVTSWFWLVGIVVLSLLPPLIKTLIGGNEDTVTAYLALFSIAVGVGSGLAAAIARGRIVLKTTLAGAVLLGLFALDLGFATFGVAPALTPQSPGAVFSSVLGIRTAVDLAGLAISGGLFIVPAFAAVQAWSPAAYRARTVAAVNVLNAAFMTGATVLVAIMQKFGVTVPKLFLLVGATTLIAAVIIRRTMPKNT
;
A
#
# COMPACT_ATOMS: atom_id res chain seq x y z
N MET A 1 -8.21 9.28 31.26
CA MET A 1 -7.91 8.48 30.05
C MET A 1 -6.87 9.23 29.21
N PRO A 2 -5.84 8.59 28.68
CA PRO A 2 -4.95 9.26 27.75
C PRO A 2 -5.75 9.75 26.52
N PRO A 3 -5.39 10.90 25.93
CA PRO A 3 -6.10 11.42 24.76
C PRO A 3 -6.06 10.41 23.62
N PRO A 4 -7.09 10.38 22.75
CA PRO A 4 -7.09 9.53 21.54
C PRO A 4 -5.81 9.78 20.72
N LEU A 5 -5.24 8.74 20.11
CA LEU A 5 -3.98 8.85 19.33
C LEU A 5 -4.02 9.97 18.30
N MET A 6 -5.15 10.15 17.63
CA MET A 6 -5.36 11.20 16.61
C MET A 6 -5.27 12.63 17.16
N LEU A 7 -5.42 12.84 18.46
CA LEU A 7 -5.22 14.14 19.13
C LEU A 7 -3.85 14.26 19.79
N SER A 8 -3.04 13.21 19.70
CA SER A 8 -1.71 13.15 20.31
C SER A 8 -0.65 13.73 19.37
N ARG A 9 0.16 14.67 19.87
CA ARG A 9 1.33 15.19 19.14
C ARG A 9 2.33 14.09 18.74
N ARG A 10 2.33 12.96 19.44
CA ARG A 10 3.20 11.82 19.14
C ARG A 10 2.79 11.04 17.89
N PHE A 11 1.52 11.15 17.47
CA PHE A 11 0.98 10.34 16.37
C PHE A 11 0.35 11.16 15.25
N ALA A 12 -0.49 12.17 15.57
CA ALA A 12 -1.26 12.90 14.57
C ALA A 12 -0.41 13.52 13.44
N PRO A 13 0.75 14.15 13.70
CA PRO A 13 1.56 14.72 12.62
C PRO A 13 2.09 13.65 11.66
N LEU A 14 2.52 12.50 12.17
CA LEU A 14 2.96 11.37 11.35
C LEU A 14 1.79 10.80 10.52
N PHE A 15 0.61 10.66 11.15
CA PHE A 15 -0.59 10.19 10.48
C PHE A 15 -0.96 11.06 9.28
N TRP A 16 -1.03 12.38 9.46
CA TRP A 16 -1.37 13.30 8.36
C TRP A 16 -0.27 13.36 7.31
N CYS A 17 1.00 13.36 7.71
CA CYS A 17 2.11 13.31 6.76
C CYS A 17 2.00 12.09 5.84
N GLN A 18 1.82 10.90 6.38
CA GLN A 18 1.73 9.67 5.61
C GLN A 18 0.43 9.58 4.77
N PHE A 19 -0.68 10.14 5.26
CA PHE A 19 -1.93 10.23 4.52
C PHE A 19 -1.78 11.11 3.27
N PHE A 20 -1.23 12.31 3.43
CA PHE A 20 -1.00 13.23 2.32
C PHE A 20 0.03 12.68 1.32
N ALA A 21 1.08 12.00 1.81
CA ALA A 21 2.04 11.34 0.94
C ALA A 21 1.39 10.25 0.09
N ALA A 22 0.63 9.33 0.70
CA ALA A 22 -0.05 8.26 -0.02
C ALA A 22 -1.10 8.79 -1.01
N PHE A 23 -1.79 9.87 -0.65
CA PHE A 23 -2.69 10.57 -1.57
C PHE A 23 -1.92 11.09 -2.79
N ASN A 24 -0.84 11.83 -2.57
CA ASN A 24 -0.08 12.51 -3.63
C ASN A 24 0.56 11.52 -4.59
N ASP A 25 1.14 10.43 -4.06
CA ASP A 25 1.71 9.33 -4.86
C ASP A 25 0.68 8.74 -5.83
N ASN A 26 -0.54 8.48 -5.35
CA ASN A 26 -1.59 7.87 -6.17
C ASN A 26 -2.28 8.88 -7.09
N PHE A 27 -2.39 10.14 -6.66
CA PHE A 27 -2.87 11.24 -7.48
C PHE A 27 -2.00 11.42 -8.73
N LEU A 28 -0.70 11.59 -8.56
CA LEU A 28 0.22 11.77 -9.69
C LEU A 28 0.27 10.54 -10.60
N LYS A 29 0.39 9.34 -10.00
CA LYS A 29 0.42 8.09 -10.77
C LYS A 29 -0.83 7.94 -11.64
N THR A 30 -2.01 8.18 -11.07
CA THR A 30 -3.26 8.03 -11.80
C THR A 30 -3.44 9.12 -12.85
N ALA A 31 -3.12 10.37 -12.54
CA ALA A 31 -3.16 11.45 -13.52
C ALA A 31 -2.26 11.17 -14.72
N LEU A 32 -1.04 10.66 -14.49
CA LEU A 32 -0.13 10.26 -15.57
C LEU A 32 -0.70 9.10 -16.41
N VAL A 33 -1.23 8.06 -15.76
CA VAL A 33 -1.84 6.92 -16.46
C VAL A 33 -2.99 7.39 -17.38
N PHE A 34 -3.85 8.27 -16.89
CA PHE A 34 -4.94 8.81 -17.69
C PHE A 34 -4.44 9.68 -18.86
N LEU A 35 -3.42 10.50 -18.65
CA LEU A 35 -2.79 11.27 -19.73
C LEU A 35 -2.22 10.37 -20.83
N ILE A 36 -1.56 9.28 -20.44
CA ILE A 36 -1.05 8.28 -21.38
C ILE A 36 -2.20 7.67 -22.19
N LEU A 37 -3.26 7.21 -21.53
CA LEU A 37 -4.38 6.53 -22.18
C LEU A 37 -5.18 7.43 -23.13
N PHE A 38 -5.35 8.73 -22.79
CA PHE A 38 -6.15 9.64 -23.59
C PHE A 38 -5.37 10.41 -24.67
N ARG A 39 -4.02 10.43 -24.59
CA ARG A 39 -3.19 11.25 -25.50
C ARG A 39 -2.20 10.45 -26.34
N SER A 40 -1.92 9.20 -25.99
CA SER A 40 -1.08 8.35 -26.86
C SER A 40 -1.92 7.89 -28.05
N ALA A 41 -1.64 8.47 -29.21
CA ALA A 41 -2.20 7.97 -30.47
C ALA A 41 -1.79 6.51 -30.66
N ALA A 42 -2.76 5.66 -30.90
CA ALA A 42 -2.70 4.24 -31.30
C ALA A 42 -1.36 3.50 -31.12
N GLY A 43 -1.32 2.55 -30.17
CA GLY A 43 -0.30 1.51 -30.11
C GLY A 43 0.90 1.83 -29.22
N GLY A 44 0.77 1.64 -27.90
CA GLY A 44 1.89 1.82 -26.96
C GLY A 44 1.47 2.28 -25.58
N ALA A 45 0.22 2.69 -25.39
CA ALA A 45 -0.31 3.18 -24.13
C ALA A 45 -0.16 2.14 -23.00
N GLU A 46 -0.43 0.87 -23.26
CA GLU A 46 -0.28 -0.21 -22.27
C GLU A 46 1.15 -0.39 -21.79
N ALA A 47 2.13 -0.30 -22.71
CA ALA A 47 3.54 -0.38 -22.37
C ALA A 47 3.98 0.81 -21.50
N LEU A 48 3.50 2.03 -21.80
CA LEU A 48 3.78 3.22 -21.01
C LEU A 48 3.14 3.18 -19.62
N VAL A 49 1.93 2.65 -19.50
CA VAL A 49 1.26 2.44 -18.20
C VAL A 49 2.02 1.42 -17.34
N THR A 50 2.48 0.34 -17.97
CA THR A 50 3.33 -0.66 -17.31
C THR A 50 4.67 -0.04 -16.88
N LEU A 51 5.30 0.75 -17.74
CA LEU A 51 6.52 1.49 -17.44
C LEU A 51 6.33 2.47 -16.28
N ALA A 52 5.20 3.21 -16.21
CA ALA A 52 4.88 4.11 -15.10
C ALA A 52 4.85 3.36 -13.77
N SER A 53 4.20 2.19 -13.74
CA SER A 53 4.14 1.35 -12.55
C SER A 53 5.52 0.82 -12.15
N ALA A 54 6.33 0.39 -13.11
CA ALA A 54 7.69 -0.09 -12.88
C ALA A 54 8.61 1.02 -12.35
N ILE A 55 8.57 2.21 -12.94
CA ILE A 55 9.36 3.37 -12.52
C ILE A 55 9.02 3.79 -11.09
N PHE A 56 7.76 3.74 -10.69
CA PHE A 56 7.35 4.07 -9.33
C PHE A 56 7.81 3.02 -8.30
N ILE A 57 7.78 1.73 -8.66
CA ILE A 57 8.10 0.63 -7.74
C ILE A 57 9.61 0.36 -7.67
N ALA A 58 10.36 0.53 -8.75
CA ALA A 58 11.79 0.23 -8.81
C ALA A 58 12.61 0.85 -7.66
N PRO A 59 12.41 2.12 -7.26
CA PRO A 59 13.10 2.70 -6.11
C PRO A 59 12.92 1.94 -4.80
N TYR A 60 11.79 1.27 -4.59
CA TYR A 60 11.56 0.50 -3.36
C TYR A 60 12.49 -0.71 -3.24
N PHE A 61 12.85 -1.33 -4.37
CA PHE A 61 13.88 -2.38 -4.38
C PHE A 61 15.27 -1.81 -4.14
N LEU A 62 15.56 -0.69 -4.78
CA LEU A 62 16.91 -0.16 -4.84
C LEU A 62 17.27 0.68 -3.59
N LEU A 63 16.32 1.43 -3.04
CA LEU A 63 16.61 2.47 -2.07
C LEU A 63 16.01 2.24 -0.68
N SER A 64 15.13 1.25 -0.48
CA SER A 64 14.56 1.00 0.87
C SER A 64 15.65 0.70 1.89
N ALA A 65 16.69 -0.05 1.51
CA ALA A 65 17.82 -0.33 2.39
C ALA A 65 18.53 0.96 2.83
N LEU A 66 18.82 1.85 1.89
CA LEU A 66 19.39 3.18 2.18
C LEU A 66 18.47 3.99 3.10
N GLY A 67 17.16 3.99 2.84
CA GLY A 67 16.17 4.63 3.70
C GLY A 67 16.20 4.10 5.13
N GLY A 68 16.34 2.78 5.30
CA GLY A 68 16.49 2.14 6.60
C GLY A 68 17.77 2.54 7.33
N GLU A 69 18.91 2.59 6.63
CA GLU A 69 20.18 3.03 7.21
C GLU A 69 20.13 4.50 7.64
N LEU A 70 19.60 5.38 6.80
CA LEU A 70 19.45 6.80 7.12
C LEU A 70 18.52 6.99 8.33
N ALA A 71 17.42 6.25 8.41
CA ALA A 71 16.46 6.34 9.50
C ALA A 71 16.98 5.77 10.83
N ASP A 72 17.89 4.79 10.82
CA ASP A 72 18.52 4.28 12.03
C ASP A 72 19.70 5.14 12.46
N ARG A 73 20.46 5.70 11.51
CA ARG A 73 21.60 6.55 11.80
C ARG A 73 21.21 7.92 12.33
N TYR A 74 20.23 8.56 11.71
CA TYR A 74 19.79 9.92 12.02
C TYR A 74 18.45 9.93 12.72
N ASP A 75 18.10 11.06 13.33
CA ASP A 75 16.76 11.27 13.86
C ASP A 75 15.71 11.16 12.75
N LYS A 76 14.78 10.21 12.91
CA LYS A 76 13.77 9.88 11.89
C LYS A 76 12.87 11.08 11.55
N ALA A 77 12.56 11.93 12.52
CA ALA A 77 11.75 13.12 12.29
C ALA A 77 12.50 14.15 11.42
N LYS A 78 13.84 14.27 11.62
CA LYS A 78 14.67 15.14 10.78
C LYS A 78 14.74 14.61 9.34
N VAL A 79 14.99 13.32 9.18
CA VAL A 79 15.05 12.68 7.83
C VAL A 79 13.70 12.84 7.12
N ALA A 80 12.58 12.57 7.81
CA ALA A 80 11.24 12.77 7.26
C ALA A 80 11.02 14.20 6.78
N ARG A 81 11.46 15.19 7.57
CA ARG A 81 11.34 16.61 7.25
C ARG A 81 12.10 16.98 5.98
N TRP A 82 13.34 16.50 5.81
CA TRP A 82 14.14 16.75 4.61
C TRP A 82 13.57 16.07 3.37
N LEU A 83 13.12 14.84 3.50
CA LEU A 83 12.48 14.11 2.38
C LEU A 83 11.21 14.82 1.92
N LYS A 84 10.35 15.25 2.85
CA LYS A 84 9.10 15.91 2.50
C LYS A 84 9.31 17.36 2.04
N PHE A 85 10.37 18.00 2.45
CA PHE A 85 10.80 19.29 1.85
C PHE A 85 11.23 19.11 0.38
N ALA A 86 12.05 18.09 0.10
CA ALA A 86 12.43 17.74 -1.27
C ALA A 86 11.22 17.38 -2.15
N GLU A 87 10.17 16.76 -1.59
CA GLU A 87 8.94 16.41 -2.31
C GLU A 87 8.22 17.63 -2.89
N ILE A 88 8.34 18.82 -2.27
CA ILE A 88 7.78 20.06 -2.81
C ILE A 88 8.39 20.41 -4.17
N PHE A 89 9.71 20.26 -4.32
CA PHE A 89 10.40 20.49 -5.59
C PHE A 89 10.00 19.46 -6.65
N VAL A 90 9.84 18.19 -6.23
CA VAL A 90 9.37 17.12 -7.11
C VAL A 90 7.94 17.38 -7.57
N ALA A 91 7.07 17.87 -6.68
CA ALA A 91 5.72 18.32 -7.03
C ALA A 91 5.78 19.47 -8.06
N GLY A 92 6.72 20.40 -7.94
CA GLY A 92 6.98 21.45 -8.93
C GLY A 92 7.36 20.88 -10.31
N ILE A 93 8.19 19.82 -10.36
CA ILE A 93 8.50 19.10 -11.61
C ILE A 93 7.23 18.48 -12.20
N ALA A 94 6.38 17.87 -11.36
CA ALA A 94 5.11 17.30 -11.81
C ALA A 94 4.17 18.37 -12.40
N VAL A 95 4.07 19.53 -11.76
CA VAL A 95 3.31 20.68 -12.28
C VAL A 95 3.85 21.14 -13.64
N ALA A 96 5.17 21.29 -13.76
CA ALA A 96 5.80 21.69 -15.02
C ALA A 96 5.55 20.65 -16.13
N GLY A 97 5.62 19.36 -15.81
CA GLY A 97 5.32 18.27 -16.75
C GLY A 97 3.84 18.28 -17.17
N TYR A 98 2.94 18.45 -16.21
CA TYR A 98 1.50 18.49 -16.49
C TYR A 98 1.11 19.73 -17.33
N ALA A 99 1.60 20.92 -16.98
CA ALA A 99 1.34 22.15 -17.69
C ALA A 99 1.82 22.13 -19.14
N ARG A 100 2.98 21.48 -19.39
CA ARG A 100 3.53 21.32 -20.74
C ARG A 100 3.03 20.07 -21.47
N GLN A 101 2.19 19.26 -20.81
CA GLN A 101 1.73 17.97 -21.33
C GLN A 101 2.88 17.05 -21.76
N ASN A 102 3.99 17.11 -21.01
CA ASN A 102 5.25 16.43 -21.34
C ASN A 102 5.38 15.15 -20.50
N LEU A 103 5.11 14.01 -21.12
CA LEU A 103 5.18 12.68 -20.46
C LEU A 103 6.57 12.38 -19.87
N PRO A 104 7.71 12.59 -20.56
CA PRO A 104 9.03 12.41 -19.97
C PRO A 104 9.24 13.15 -18.66
N ILE A 105 8.84 14.43 -18.55
CA ILE A 105 8.94 15.19 -17.30
C ILE A 105 8.05 14.59 -16.20
N LEU A 106 6.85 14.13 -16.54
CA LEU A 106 5.96 13.45 -15.60
C LEU A 106 6.53 12.09 -15.13
N PHE A 107 7.19 11.34 -16.01
CA PHE A 107 7.90 10.12 -15.64
C PHE A 107 9.06 10.41 -14.68
N VAL A 108 9.83 11.48 -14.89
CA VAL A 108 10.86 11.92 -13.96
C VAL A 108 10.27 12.28 -12.59
N ALA A 109 9.19 13.04 -12.58
CA ALA A 109 8.48 13.38 -11.33
C ALA A 109 8.02 12.11 -10.61
N LEU A 110 7.41 11.16 -11.32
CA LEU A 110 6.95 9.88 -10.78
C LEU A 110 8.09 9.04 -10.20
N ALA A 111 9.23 8.99 -10.89
CA ALA A 111 10.44 8.34 -10.39
C ALA A 111 10.93 8.97 -9.08
N CYS A 112 10.97 10.31 -9.03
CA CYS A 112 11.38 11.04 -7.83
C CYS A 112 10.41 10.84 -6.67
N PHE A 113 9.09 10.79 -6.90
CA PHE A 113 8.10 10.41 -5.88
C PHE A 113 8.36 8.98 -5.37
N GLY A 114 8.63 8.04 -6.27
CA GLY A 114 9.03 6.67 -5.92
C GLY A 114 10.30 6.63 -5.04
N VAL A 115 11.31 7.44 -5.36
CA VAL A 115 12.54 7.58 -4.55
C VAL A 115 12.22 8.08 -3.14
N ILE A 116 11.44 9.16 -3.03
CA ILE A 116 11.04 9.72 -1.73
C ILE A 116 10.21 8.71 -0.95
N GLY A 117 9.26 8.04 -1.60
CA GLY A 117 8.43 6.99 -0.99
C GLY A 117 9.27 5.81 -0.47
N ALA A 118 10.26 5.36 -1.25
CA ALA A 118 11.17 4.28 -0.86
C ALA A 118 12.03 4.64 0.36
N LEU A 119 12.53 5.87 0.44
CA LEU A 119 13.31 6.37 1.57
C LEU A 119 12.43 6.66 2.80
N PHE A 120 11.19 7.11 2.60
CA PHE A 120 10.26 7.44 3.69
C PHE A 120 9.58 6.21 4.29
N GLY A 121 9.41 5.12 3.52
CA GLY A 121 8.74 3.91 3.97
C GLY A 121 9.27 3.33 5.29
N PRO A 122 10.60 3.12 5.45
CA PRO A 122 11.20 2.67 6.71
C PRO A 122 10.97 3.62 7.88
N ILE A 123 10.89 4.94 7.62
CA ILE A 123 10.62 5.96 8.63
C ILE A 123 9.17 5.87 9.09
N LYS A 124 8.22 5.84 8.16
CA LYS A 124 6.77 5.80 8.41
C LYS A 124 6.39 4.74 9.46
N TYR A 125 6.92 3.54 9.31
CA TYR A 125 6.61 2.44 10.21
C TYR A 125 7.63 2.29 11.35
N GLY A 126 8.89 2.65 11.12
CA GLY A 126 9.95 2.56 12.12
C GLY A 126 9.82 3.59 13.25
N ILE A 127 9.12 4.70 13.02
CA ILE A 127 8.90 5.75 14.02
C ILE A 127 7.77 5.41 15.01
N LEU A 128 6.83 4.53 14.63
CA LEU A 128 5.70 4.18 15.48
C LEU A 128 6.12 3.63 16.84
N PRO A 129 7.03 2.64 16.93
CA PRO A 129 7.47 2.14 18.23
C PRO A 129 8.37 3.10 19.02
N ASP A 130 8.87 4.18 18.39
CA ASP A 130 9.64 5.21 19.10
C ASP A 130 8.69 6.21 19.82
N HIS A 131 7.51 6.44 19.26
CA HIS A 131 6.53 7.39 19.78
C HIS A 131 5.37 6.74 20.54
N LEU A 132 5.06 5.47 20.24
CA LEU A 132 3.93 4.75 20.81
C LEU A 132 4.39 3.67 21.78
N ARG A 133 3.64 3.48 22.85
CA ARG A 133 3.84 2.34 23.74
C ARG A 133 3.45 1.04 23.02
N ARG A 134 3.96 -0.08 23.51
CA ARG A 134 3.71 -1.40 22.91
C ARG A 134 2.20 -1.73 22.82
N ASP A 135 1.41 -1.31 23.81
CA ASP A 135 -0.05 -1.48 23.83
C ASP A 135 -0.80 -0.60 22.81
N GLN A 136 -0.17 0.46 22.32
CA GLN A 136 -0.72 1.37 21.30
C GLN A 136 -0.37 0.97 19.86
N LEU A 137 0.61 0.11 19.66
CA LEU A 137 1.08 -0.28 18.31
C LEU A 137 -0.02 -0.88 17.42
N PRO A 138 -0.90 -1.78 17.90
CA PRO A 138 -1.99 -2.29 17.06
C PRO A 138 -2.92 -1.18 16.58
N THR A 139 -3.29 -0.26 17.46
CA THR A 139 -4.15 0.88 17.11
C THR A 139 -3.44 1.85 16.16
N GLY A 140 -2.16 2.15 16.41
CA GLY A 140 -1.35 3.00 15.52
C GLY A 140 -1.23 2.42 14.11
N ASN A 141 -0.93 1.12 14.00
CA ASN A 141 -0.87 0.45 12.69
C ASN A 141 -2.23 0.40 12.00
N ALA A 142 -3.31 0.13 12.73
CA ALA A 142 -4.66 0.12 12.16
C ALA A 142 -5.05 1.47 11.56
N LEU A 143 -4.73 2.56 12.25
CA LEU A 143 -4.97 3.92 11.74
C LEU A 143 -4.11 4.22 10.51
N VAL A 144 -2.83 3.86 10.53
CA VAL A 144 -1.92 4.07 9.38
C VAL A 144 -2.37 3.27 8.16
N GLU A 145 -2.69 1.99 8.33
CA GLU A 145 -3.14 1.13 7.22
C GLU A 145 -4.49 1.60 6.66
N GLY A 146 -5.49 1.81 7.51
CA GLY A 146 -6.80 2.30 7.08
C GLY A 146 -6.69 3.64 6.34
N ALA A 147 -5.93 4.58 6.88
CA ALA A 147 -5.68 5.87 6.24
C ALA A 147 -4.93 5.74 4.92
N THR A 148 -4.00 4.80 4.80
CA THR A 148 -3.27 4.55 3.55
C THR A 148 -4.24 4.13 2.43
N PHE A 149 -5.15 3.18 2.69
CA PHE A 149 -6.12 2.75 1.67
C PHE A 149 -7.12 3.85 1.30
N VAL A 150 -7.58 4.64 2.28
CA VAL A 150 -8.44 5.81 2.00
C VAL A 150 -7.68 6.86 1.16
N ALA A 151 -6.42 7.12 1.48
CA ALA A 151 -5.59 8.06 0.73
C ALA A 151 -5.32 7.57 -0.70
N ILE A 152 -5.06 6.27 -0.90
CA ILE A 152 -4.92 5.65 -2.23
C ILE A 152 -6.20 5.87 -3.05
N LEU A 153 -7.36 5.58 -2.48
CA LEU A 153 -8.65 5.77 -3.14
C LEU A 153 -8.87 7.22 -3.55
N LEU A 154 -8.77 8.14 -2.59
CA LEU A 154 -9.00 9.56 -2.84
C LEU A 154 -8.01 10.14 -3.85
N GLY A 155 -6.73 9.76 -3.75
CA GLY A 155 -5.70 10.16 -4.70
C GLY A 155 -5.98 9.62 -6.12
N THR A 156 -6.41 8.36 -6.22
CA THR A 156 -6.78 7.75 -7.51
C THR A 156 -7.98 8.45 -8.14
N ILE A 157 -9.04 8.72 -7.37
CA ILE A 157 -10.22 9.43 -7.87
C ILE A 157 -9.85 10.85 -8.31
N ALA A 158 -9.16 11.59 -7.46
CA ALA A 158 -8.76 12.97 -7.74
C ALA A 158 -7.81 13.04 -8.96
N GLY A 159 -6.88 12.10 -9.10
CA GLY A 159 -5.98 12.02 -10.25
C GLY A 159 -6.72 11.74 -11.56
N GLY A 160 -7.71 10.85 -11.52
CA GLY A 160 -8.59 10.59 -12.67
C GLY A 160 -9.43 11.82 -13.06
N LEU A 161 -10.01 12.51 -12.10
CA LEU A 161 -10.78 13.73 -12.34
C LEU A 161 -9.91 14.87 -12.90
N ALA A 162 -8.72 15.09 -12.34
CA ALA A 162 -7.77 16.08 -12.83
C ALA A 162 -7.37 15.82 -14.29
N ALA A 163 -7.19 14.56 -14.67
CA ALA A 163 -6.80 14.20 -16.03
C ALA A 163 -7.94 14.33 -17.07
N ARG A 164 -9.21 14.15 -16.66
CA ARG A 164 -10.37 14.21 -17.56
C ARG A 164 -10.84 15.63 -17.88
N GLY A 165 -10.82 16.53 -16.95
CA GLY A 165 -11.38 17.87 -17.12
C GLY A 165 -10.80 18.91 -16.17
N GLY A 166 -9.91 18.52 -15.27
CA GLY A 166 -9.22 19.45 -14.39
C GLY A 166 -8.18 20.26 -15.14
N GLY A 167 -8.17 21.56 -14.92
CA GLY A 167 -7.16 22.44 -15.46
C GLY A 167 -5.80 22.24 -14.79
N VAL A 168 -4.77 22.87 -15.37
CA VAL A 168 -3.43 22.93 -14.77
C VAL A 168 -3.49 23.49 -13.35
N ALA A 169 -4.41 24.43 -13.09
CA ALA A 169 -4.60 25.03 -11.77
C ALA A 169 -5.05 23.99 -10.72
N ASP A 170 -6.04 23.14 -11.04
CA ASP A 170 -6.57 22.12 -10.12
C ASP A 170 -5.49 21.07 -9.81
N PHE A 171 -4.81 20.57 -10.87
CA PHE A 171 -3.70 19.64 -10.70
C PHE A 171 -2.61 20.23 -9.82
N SER A 172 -2.19 21.48 -10.12
CA SER A 172 -1.10 22.15 -9.39
C SER A 172 -1.49 22.40 -7.93
N THR A 173 -2.72 22.86 -7.68
CA THR A 173 -3.22 23.13 -6.32
C THR A 173 -3.21 21.86 -5.48
N LEU A 174 -3.65 20.72 -6.03
CA LEU A 174 -3.68 19.45 -5.31
C LEU A 174 -2.27 18.92 -5.05
N VAL A 175 -1.44 18.74 -6.10
CA VAL A 175 -0.12 18.12 -5.92
C VAL A 175 0.81 18.98 -5.04
N MET A 176 0.81 20.30 -5.23
CA MET A 176 1.62 21.23 -4.41
C MET A 176 1.03 21.39 -3.01
N GLY A 177 -0.29 21.55 -2.91
CA GLY A 177 -0.97 21.70 -1.62
C GLY A 177 -0.73 20.51 -0.69
N PHE A 178 -0.86 19.30 -1.21
CA PHE A 178 -0.57 18.08 -0.42
C PHE A 178 0.92 17.90 -0.12
N ALA A 179 1.84 18.25 -1.03
CA ALA A 179 3.28 18.22 -0.75
C ALA A 179 3.66 19.20 0.37
N VAL A 180 3.14 20.43 0.33
CA VAL A 180 3.36 21.44 1.38
C VAL A 180 2.71 21.01 2.70
N ALA A 181 1.47 20.50 2.68
CA ALA A 181 0.78 20.01 3.87
C ALA A 181 1.55 18.84 4.50
N CYS A 182 2.08 17.93 3.67
CA CYS A 182 2.93 16.82 4.11
C CYS A 182 4.18 17.33 4.82
N TRP A 183 4.90 18.29 4.24
CA TRP A 183 6.07 18.89 4.85
C TRP A 183 5.73 19.63 6.16
N ILE A 184 4.68 20.45 6.18
CA ILE A 184 4.21 21.13 7.39
C ILE A 184 3.92 20.12 8.51
N ALA A 185 3.21 19.01 8.19
CA ALA A 185 2.95 17.96 9.16
C ALA A 185 4.25 17.39 9.78
N THR A 186 5.34 17.26 8.99
CA THR A 186 6.61 16.76 9.52
C THR A 186 7.26 17.69 10.53
N LEU A 187 6.99 19.00 10.47
CA LEU A 187 7.56 19.98 11.43
C LEU A 187 7.09 19.73 12.86
N TRP A 188 5.91 19.10 13.02
CA TRP A 188 5.30 18.79 14.30
C TRP A 188 5.62 17.38 14.81
N ILE A 189 6.29 16.53 14.00
CA ILE A 189 6.73 15.21 14.45
C ILE A 189 7.79 15.39 15.52
N PRO A 190 7.60 14.83 16.74
CA PRO A 190 8.60 14.94 17.80
C PRO A 190 9.90 14.21 17.41
N PRO A 191 11.05 14.65 17.92
CA PRO A 191 12.33 13.97 17.72
C PRO A 191 12.27 12.52 18.24
N THR A 192 12.95 11.60 17.53
CA THR A 192 13.09 10.19 17.94
C THR A 192 14.46 9.89 18.54
N GLY A 193 15.41 10.82 18.34
CA GLY A 193 16.82 10.53 18.57
C GLY A 193 17.42 9.62 17.49
N GLU A 194 18.68 9.30 17.65
CA GLU A 194 19.46 8.47 16.74
C GLU A 194 19.50 7.04 17.25
N GLY A 195 18.97 6.09 16.48
CA GLY A 195 18.93 4.67 16.88
C GLY A 195 20.29 3.99 16.83
N ALA A 196 21.13 4.37 15.85
CA ALA A 196 22.46 3.82 15.62
C ALA A 196 23.45 4.90 15.13
N PRO A 197 23.88 5.83 15.98
CA PRO A 197 24.68 7.01 15.58
C PRO A 197 26.02 6.65 14.91
N ASN A 198 26.59 5.50 15.26
CA ASN A 198 27.87 5.02 14.70
C ASN A 198 27.71 4.21 13.41
N LEU A 199 26.49 4.05 12.89
CA LEU A 199 26.24 3.29 11.67
C LEU A 199 26.88 4.00 10.48
N LYS A 200 27.71 3.31 9.73
CA LYS A 200 28.24 3.79 8.45
C LYS A 200 27.22 3.47 7.35
N VAL A 201 26.61 4.51 6.77
CA VAL A 201 25.73 4.37 5.60
C VAL A 201 26.58 3.88 4.43
N THR A 202 26.20 2.75 3.84
CA THR A 202 26.98 2.17 2.74
C THR A 202 26.48 2.65 1.39
N SER A 203 27.41 2.86 0.45
CA SER A 203 27.08 3.10 -0.97
C SER A 203 26.74 1.81 -1.73
N ASN A 204 27.11 0.65 -1.18
CA ASN A 204 26.78 -0.64 -1.79
C ASN A 204 25.38 -1.11 -1.37
N ILE A 205 24.37 -0.65 -2.13
CA ILE A 205 22.95 -0.91 -1.88
C ILE A 205 22.64 -2.42 -1.89
N ALA A 206 23.25 -3.19 -2.80
CA ALA A 206 23.03 -4.62 -2.90
C ALA A 206 23.55 -5.37 -1.66
N ALA A 207 24.76 -5.03 -1.19
CA ALA A 207 25.32 -5.60 0.02
C ALA A 207 24.50 -5.21 1.25
N SER A 208 24.05 -3.96 1.37
CA SER A 208 23.19 -3.50 2.44
C SER A 208 21.87 -4.28 2.47
N THR A 209 21.19 -4.39 1.33
CA THR A 209 19.94 -5.15 1.21
C THR A 209 20.13 -6.62 1.60
N ALA A 210 21.20 -7.27 1.11
CA ALA A 210 21.51 -8.65 1.45
C ALA A 210 21.77 -8.83 2.97
N ALA A 211 22.52 -7.92 3.58
CA ALA A 211 22.78 -7.92 5.01
C ALA A 211 21.49 -7.76 5.84
N MET A 212 20.58 -6.85 5.43
CA MET A 212 19.30 -6.66 6.11
C MET A 212 18.38 -7.88 6.00
N ILE A 213 18.31 -8.51 4.82
CA ILE A 213 17.56 -9.75 4.64
C ILE A 213 18.20 -10.90 5.46
N GLY A 214 19.53 -10.96 5.52
CA GLY A 214 20.26 -11.89 6.37
C GLY A 214 19.91 -11.72 7.85
N HIS A 215 19.83 -10.47 8.30
CA HIS A 215 19.41 -10.15 9.69
C HIS A 215 17.96 -10.58 9.96
N LEU A 216 17.03 -10.36 9.03
CA LEU A 216 15.65 -10.85 9.16
C LEU A 216 15.60 -12.39 9.28
N ARG A 217 16.42 -13.10 8.49
CA ARG A 217 16.47 -14.57 8.51
C ARG A 217 17.09 -15.14 9.78
N ALA A 218 17.96 -14.38 10.43
CA ALA A 218 18.61 -14.79 11.68
C ALA A 218 17.63 -14.82 12.88
N ASP A 219 16.56 -13.99 12.88
CA ASP A 219 15.48 -14.09 13.87
C ASP A 219 14.24 -14.72 13.21
N PRO A 220 13.89 -15.98 13.59
CA PRO A 220 12.73 -16.67 13.00
C PRO A 220 11.40 -15.91 13.16
N ARG A 221 11.24 -15.07 14.20
CA ARG A 221 10.03 -14.27 14.43
C ARG A 221 9.95 -13.12 13.43
N LEU A 222 11.06 -12.40 13.21
CA LEU A 222 11.13 -11.34 12.23
C LEU A 222 10.96 -11.88 10.82
N TRP A 223 11.58 -13.01 10.50
CA TRP A 223 11.41 -13.69 9.21
C TRP A 223 9.97 -14.11 8.98
N TRP A 224 9.33 -14.74 9.99
CA TRP A 224 7.92 -15.08 9.92
C TRP A 224 7.04 -13.86 9.66
N GLY A 225 7.22 -12.78 10.43
CA GLY A 225 6.46 -11.54 10.25
C GLY A 225 6.67 -10.92 8.88
N ALA A 226 7.90 -10.93 8.36
CA ALA A 226 8.22 -10.42 7.03
C ALA A 226 7.51 -11.23 5.93
N MET A 227 7.52 -12.56 6.00
CA MET A 227 6.83 -13.43 5.03
C MET A 227 5.32 -13.23 5.07
N VAL A 228 4.74 -13.12 6.27
CA VAL A 228 3.30 -12.88 6.46
C VAL A 228 2.89 -11.53 5.87
N THR A 229 3.63 -10.46 6.18
CA THR A 229 3.33 -9.13 5.63
C THR A 229 3.52 -9.08 4.11
N SER A 230 4.54 -9.74 3.58
CA SER A 230 4.76 -9.82 2.13
C SER A 230 3.67 -10.59 1.40
N TRP A 231 3.13 -11.66 2.01
CA TRP A 231 1.97 -12.37 1.48
C TRP A 231 0.73 -11.46 1.40
N PHE A 232 0.46 -10.66 2.43
CA PHE A 232 -0.65 -9.70 2.41
C PHE A 232 -0.53 -8.72 1.24
N TRP A 233 0.65 -8.11 1.04
CA TRP A 233 0.85 -7.16 -0.04
C TRP A 233 0.77 -7.81 -1.42
N LEU A 234 1.25 -9.05 -1.55
CA LEU A 234 1.07 -9.86 -2.77
C LEU A 234 -0.42 -10.03 -3.11
N VAL A 235 -1.21 -10.50 -2.15
CA VAL A 235 -2.66 -10.69 -2.36
C VAL A 235 -3.33 -9.36 -2.64
N GLY A 236 -2.99 -8.32 -1.89
CA GLY A 236 -3.56 -6.97 -2.05
C GLY A 236 -3.37 -6.40 -3.45
N ILE A 237 -2.14 -6.50 -4.01
CA ILE A 237 -1.89 -5.97 -5.37
C ILE A 237 -2.62 -6.79 -6.43
N VAL A 238 -2.69 -8.10 -6.27
CA VAL A 238 -3.41 -8.97 -7.22
C VAL A 238 -4.90 -8.63 -7.19
N VAL A 239 -5.53 -8.57 -6.03
CA VAL A 239 -6.95 -8.23 -5.88
C VAL A 239 -7.26 -6.86 -6.48
N LEU A 240 -6.46 -5.83 -6.13
CA LEU A 240 -6.65 -4.47 -6.67
C LEU A 240 -6.46 -4.40 -8.19
N SER A 241 -5.57 -5.21 -8.76
CA SER A 241 -5.39 -5.27 -10.22
C SER A 241 -6.51 -5.99 -10.95
N LEU A 242 -7.12 -6.98 -10.30
CA LEU A 242 -8.23 -7.77 -10.87
C LEU A 242 -9.61 -7.13 -10.66
N LEU A 243 -9.75 -6.21 -9.70
CA LEU A 243 -11.04 -5.60 -9.37
C LEU A 243 -11.65 -4.80 -10.54
N PRO A 244 -10.93 -3.87 -11.21
CA PRO A 244 -11.51 -3.14 -12.35
C PRO A 244 -11.97 -4.07 -13.49
N PRO A 245 -11.19 -5.04 -13.99
CA PRO A 245 -11.65 -5.95 -15.03
C PRO A 245 -12.80 -6.85 -14.55
N LEU A 246 -12.81 -7.31 -13.29
CA LEU A 246 -13.93 -8.06 -12.72
C LEU A 246 -15.24 -7.27 -12.84
N ILE A 247 -15.24 -6.02 -12.34
CA ILE A 247 -16.44 -5.20 -12.31
C ILE A 247 -16.87 -4.79 -13.73
N LYS A 248 -15.93 -4.41 -14.58
CA LYS A 248 -16.24 -3.93 -15.92
C LYS A 248 -16.72 -5.07 -16.83
N THR A 249 -16.02 -6.22 -16.84
CA THR A 249 -16.28 -7.26 -17.86
C THR A 249 -17.28 -8.29 -17.42
N LEU A 250 -17.31 -8.70 -16.14
CA LEU A 250 -18.17 -9.78 -15.66
C LEU A 250 -19.43 -9.24 -14.97
N ILE A 251 -19.28 -8.24 -14.11
CA ILE A 251 -20.42 -7.63 -13.41
C ILE A 251 -21.15 -6.62 -14.30
N GLY A 252 -20.47 -6.09 -15.32
CA GLY A 252 -21.05 -5.13 -16.25
C GLY A 252 -21.17 -3.71 -15.71
N GLY A 253 -20.33 -3.36 -14.73
CA GLY A 253 -20.34 -2.02 -14.17
C GLY A 253 -19.64 -0.99 -15.08
N ASN A 254 -20.16 0.24 -15.08
CA ASN A 254 -19.50 1.38 -15.68
C ASN A 254 -18.33 1.90 -14.79
N GLU A 255 -17.67 2.98 -15.16
CA GLU A 255 -16.56 3.55 -14.42
C GLU A 255 -16.92 3.99 -12.99
N ASP A 256 -18.13 4.53 -12.80
CA ASP A 256 -18.64 4.92 -11.49
C ASP A 256 -18.85 3.68 -10.60
N THR A 257 -19.29 2.57 -11.19
CA THR A 257 -19.43 1.30 -10.49
C THR A 257 -18.08 0.74 -10.05
N VAL A 258 -17.05 0.78 -10.91
CA VAL A 258 -15.68 0.41 -10.53
C VAL A 258 -15.20 1.26 -9.37
N THR A 259 -15.44 2.58 -9.44
CA THR A 259 -15.07 3.53 -8.36
C THR A 259 -15.81 3.20 -7.06
N ALA A 260 -17.09 2.87 -7.12
CA ALA A 260 -17.89 2.49 -5.94
C ALA A 260 -17.34 1.22 -5.26
N TYR A 261 -16.96 0.19 -6.05
CA TYR A 261 -16.34 -1.02 -5.50
C TYR A 261 -14.94 -0.78 -4.94
N LEU A 262 -14.14 0.09 -5.55
CA LEU A 262 -12.85 0.50 -4.99
C LEU A 262 -13.03 1.26 -3.67
N ALA A 263 -14.05 2.12 -3.58
CA ALA A 263 -14.42 2.82 -2.35
C ALA A 263 -14.86 1.83 -1.26
N LEU A 264 -15.74 0.89 -1.60
CA LEU A 264 -16.17 -0.18 -0.70
C LEU A 264 -14.96 -0.95 -0.16
N PHE A 265 -14.07 -1.39 -1.05
CA PHE A 265 -12.85 -2.12 -0.68
C PHE A 265 -11.98 -1.33 0.28
N SER A 266 -11.72 -0.05 -0.03
CA SER A 266 -10.83 0.81 0.78
C SER A 266 -11.42 1.09 2.18
N ILE A 267 -12.72 1.37 2.25
CA ILE A 267 -13.44 1.55 3.52
C ILE A 267 -13.41 0.25 4.33
N ALA A 268 -13.65 -0.90 3.66
CA ALA A 268 -13.67 -2.19 4.30
C ALA A 268 -12.31 -2.60 4.90
N VAL A 269 -11.18 -2.27 4.22
CA VAL A 269 -9.84 -2.45 4.82
C VAL A 269 -9.70 -1.61 6.09
N GLY A 270 -10.18 -0.36 6.07
CA GLY A 270 -10.18 0.52 7.25
C GLY A 270 -11.00 -0.07 8.40
N VAL A 271 -12.20 -0.60 8.12
CA VAL A 271 -13.05 -1.29 9.10
C VAL A 271 -12.33 -2.52 9.66
N GLY A 272 -11.73 -3.37 8.81
CA GLY A 272 -10.98 -4.55 9.22
C GLY A 272 -9.78 -4.21 10.11
N SER A 273 -9.06 -3.14 9.77
CA SER A 273 -7.95 -2.63 10.56
C SER A 273 -8.42 -2.13 11.94
N GLY A 274 -9.54 -1.41 11.99
CA GLY A 274 -10.17 -0.98 13.24
C GLY A 274 -10.62 -2.16 14.11
N LEU A 275 -11.23 -3.19 13.51
CA LEU A 275 -11.61 -4.42 14.19
C LEU A 275 -10.39 -5.16 14.75
N ALA A 276 -9.28 -5.24 14.00
CA ALA A 276 -8.04 -5.84 14.48
C ALA A 276 -7.53 -5.13 15.75
N ALA A 277 -7.56 -3.78 15.74
CA ALA A 277 -7.16 -2.99 16.91
C ALA A 277 -8.11 -3.18 18.09
N ALA A 278 -9.42 -3.25 17.85
CA ALA A 278 -10.43 -3.48 18.90
C ALA A 278 -10.27 -4.87 19.54
N ILE A 279 -10.03 -5.91 18.73
CA ILE A 279 -9.77 -7.29 19.23
C ILE A 279 -8.46 -7.34 20.02
N ALA A 280 -7.46 -6.62 19.55
CA ALA A 280 -6.13 -6.60 20.18
C ALA A 280 -6.14 -6.04 21.62
N ARG A 281 -7.00 -5.07 21.92
CA ARG A 281 -7.10 -4.44 23.27
C ARG A 281 -5.73 -4.10 23.85
N GLY A 282 -4.85 -3.51 23.04
CA GLY A 282 -3.47 -3.18 23.42
C GLY A 282 -2.48 -4.37 23.46
N ARG A 283 -2.86 -5.54 22.99
CA ARG A 283 -2.00 -6.71 22.88
C ARG A 283 -1.75 -7.06 21.41
N ILE A 284 -0.63 -7.69 21.12
CA ILE A 284 -0.38 -8.24 19.77
C ILE A 284 -0.98 -9.65 19.73
N VAL A 285 -2.08 -9.81 18.96
CA VAL A 285 -2.84 -11.07 18.90
C VAL A 285 -2.66 -11.71 17.53
N LEU A 286 -1.64 -12.55 17.34
CA LEU A 286 -1.35 -13.20 16.06
C LEU A 286 -2.43 -14.18 15.59
N LYS A 287 -3.29 -14.66 16.49
CA LYS A 287 -4.47 -15.47 16.11
C LYS A 287 -5.42 -14.69 15.19
N THR A 288 -5.48 -13.36 15.33
CA THR A 288 -6.28 -12.49 14.44
C THR A 288 -5.69 -12.48 13.03
N THR A 289 -4.36 -12.47 12.89
CA THR A 289 -3.69 -12.64 11.58
C THR A 289 -4.07 -13.96 10.92
N LEU A 290 -4.08 -15.07 11.67
CA LEU A 290 -4.49 -16.37 11.14
C LEU A 290 -5.95 -16.39 10.71
N ALA A 291 -6.85 -15.86 11.54
CA ALA A 291 -8.27 -15.74 11.19
C ALA A 291 -8.48 -14.88 9.94
N GLY A 292 -7.77 -13.75 9.86
CA GLY A 292 -7.76 -12.88 8.68
C GLY A 292 -7.31 -13.62 7.41
N ALA A 293 -6.23 -14.41 7.50
CA ALA A 293 -5.76 -15.20 6.35
C ALA A 293 -6.79 -16.24 5.87
N VAL A 294 -7.44 -16.94 6.81
CA VAL A 294 -8.46 -17.94 6.47
C VAL A 294 -9.68 -17.26 5.82
N LEU A 295 -10.20 -16.21 6.45
CA LEU A 295 -11.37 -15.51 5.91
C LEU A 295 -11.08 -14.87 4.55
N LEU A 296 -9.90 -14.26 4.38
CA LEU A 296 -9.46 -13.71 3.09
C LEU A 296 -9.45 -14.78 2.01
N GLY A 297 -8.90 -15.96 2.31
CA GLY A 297 -8.89 -17.08 1.38
C GLY A 297 -10.31 -17.57 1.03
N LEU A 298 -11.21 -17.64 2.01
CA LEU A 298 -12.59 -18.07 1.80
C LEU A 298 -13.38 -17.07 0.94
N PHE A 299 -13.31 -15.77 1.23
CA PHE A 299 -13.98 -14.75 0.42
C PHE A 299 -13.41 -14.68 -1.00
N ALA A 300 -12.10 -14.87 -1.17
CA ALA A 300 -11.51 -14.94 -2.52
C ALA A 300 -11.98 -16.16 -3.30
N LEU A 301 -12.14 -17.32 -2.64
CA LEU A 301 -12.72 -18.52 -3.27
C LEU A 301 -14.19 -18.29 -3.63
N ASP A 302 -15.00 -17.74 -2.71
CA ASP A 302 -16.41 -17.50 -2.97
C ASP A 302 -16.60 -16.54 -4.14
N LEU A 303 -15.84 -15.44 -4.18
CA LEU A 303 -15.81 -14.49 -5.30
C LEU A 303 -15.44 -15.18 -6.62
N GLY A 304 -14.42 -16.04 -6.59
CA GLY A 304 -14.01 -16.81 -7.75
C GLY A 304 -15.11 -17.76 -8.24
N PHE A 305 -15.76 -18.48 -7.35
CA PHE A 305 -16.89 -19.38 -7.68
C PHE A 305 -18.12 -18.61 -8.13
N ALA A 306 -18.47 -17.51 -7.46
CA ALA A 306 -19.64 -16.69 -7.80
C ALA A 306 -19.56 -16.11 -9.22
N THR A 307 -18.35 -15.85 -9.69
CA THR A 307 -18.11 -15.25 -11.01
C THR A 307 -17.64 -16.26 -12.06
N PHE A 308 -17.46 -17.53 -11.66
CA PHE A 308 -17.05 -18.60 -12.58
C PHE A 308 -18.15 -18.94 -13.57
N GLY A 309 -17.82 -18.93 -14.87
CA GLY A 309 -18.79 -19.22 -15.93
C GLY A 309 -19.80 -18.10 -16.23
N VAL A 310 -19.70 -16.96 -15.54
CA VAL A 310 -20.52 -15.79 -15.87
C VAL A 310 -20.08 -15.24 -17.22
N ALA A 311 -21.04 -15.06 -18.13
CA ALA A 311 -20.79 -14.46 -19.43
C ALA A 311 -20.43 -12.97 -19.28
N PRO A 312 -19.52 -12.44 -20.13
CA PRO A 312 -19.23 -11.03 -20.13
C PRO A 312 -20.48 -10.17 -20.35
N ALA A 313 -20.60 -9.10 -19.57
CA ALA A 313 -21.74 -8.19 -19.70
C ALA A 313 -21.65 -7.39 -21.01
N LEU A 314 -22.77 -7.26 -21.68
CA LEU A 314 -22.86 -6.58 -22.98
C LEU A 314 -23.01 -5.06 -22.86
N THR A 315 -23.59 -4.58 -21.78
CA THR A 315 -23.87 -3.14 -21.57
C THR A 315 -23.38 -2.67 -20.20
N PRO A 316 -22.72 -1.49 -20.14
CA PRO A 316 -22.30 -0.90 -18.88
C PRO A 316 -23.49 -0.47 -18.03
N GLN A 317 -23.52 -0.85 -16.77
CA GLN A 317 -24.57 -0.55 -15.79
C GLN A 317 -24.11 0.44 -14.74
N SER A 318 -25.02 1.28 -14.27
CA SER A 318 -24.78 2.21 -13.18
C SER A 318 -24.60 1.49 -11.84
N PRO A 319 -24.00 2.14 -10.82
CA PRO A 319 -23.84 1.54 -9.49
C PRO A 319 -25.17 1.06 -8.91
N GLY A 320 -26.25 1.84 -9.03
CA GLY A 320 -27.57 1.46 -8.52
C GLY A 320 -28.11 0.19 -9.13
N ALA A 321 -27.96 0.00 -10.44
CA ALA A 321 -28.38 -1.21 -11.13
C ALA A 321 -27.55 -2.43 -10.71
N VAL A 322 -26.24 -2.28 -10.60
CA VAL A 322 -25.35 -3.39 -10.19
C VAL A 322 -25.61 -3.78 -8.73
N PHE A 323 -25.69 -2.82 -7.81
CA PHE A 323 -25.96 -3.09 -6.39
C PHE A 323 -27.41 -3.57 -6.10
N SER A 324 -28.31 -3.55 -7.07
CA SER A 324 -29.63 -4.20 -6.97
C SER A 324 -29.64 -5.62 -7.51
N SER A 325 -28.59 -6.07 -8.20
CA SER A 325 -28.47 -7.43 -8.74
C SER A 325 -27.90 -8.40 -7.70
N VAL A 326 -28.33 -9.66 -7.71
CA VAL A 326 -27.83 -10.71 -6.81
C VAL A 326 -26.31 -10.88 -6.95
N LEU A 327 -25.80 -10.91 -8.19
CA LEU A 327 -24.37 -11.06 -8.45
C LEU A 327 -23.58 -9.84 -7.98
N GLY A 328 -24.07 -8.63 -8.20
CA GLY A 328 -23.45 -7.40 -7.74
C GLY A 328 -23.38 -7.32 -6.21
N ILE A 329 -24.49 -7.64 -5.51
CA ILE A 329 -24.50 -7.66 -4.03
C ILE A 329 -23.52 -8.71 -3.51
N ARG A 330 -23.52 -9.94 -4.05
CA ARG A 330 -22.60 -11.00 -3.63
C ARG A 330 -21.15 -10.58 -3.83
N THR A 331 -20.82 -10.04 -5.00
CA THR A 331 -19.48 -9.50 -5.28
C THR A 331 -19.09 -8.39 -4.27
N ALA A 332 -20.03 -7.52 -3.90
CA ALA A 332 -19.78 -6.49 -2.90
C ALA A 332 -19.50 -7.08 -1.51
N VAL A 333 -20.26 -8.08 -1.09
CA VAL A 333 -20.07 -8.79 0.19
C VAL A 333 -18.73 -9.51 0.21
N ASP A 334 -18.36 -10.20 -0.86
CA ASP A 334 -17.08 -10.93 -0.96
C ASP A 334 -15.90 -9.98 -0.95
N LEU A 335 -15.95 -8.89 -1.71
CA LEU A 335 -14.89 -7.88 -1.74
C LEU A 335 -14.76 -7.14 -0.40
N ALA A 336 -15.88 -6.82 0.25
CA ALA A 336 -15.86 -6.22 1.59
C ALA A 336 -15.30 -7.20 2.63
N GLY A 337 -15.75 -8.46 2.60
CA GLY A 337 -15.26 -9.52 3.47
C GLY A 337 -13.76 -9.78 3.30
N LEU A 338 -13.29 -9.85 2.05
CA LEU A 338 -11.88 -9.99 1.70
C LEU A 338 -11.05 -8.80 2.25
N ALA A 339 -11.54 -7.57 2.07
CA ALA A 339 -10.88 -6.34 2.51
C ALA A 339 -10.83 -6.23 4.04
N ILE A 340 -11.94 -6.52 4.75
CA ILE A 340 -12.00 -6.58 6.22
C ILE A 340 -10.99 -7.62 6.73
N SER A 341 -10.98 -8.80 6.11
CA SER A 341 -10.05 -9.88 6.44
C SER A 341 -8.60 -9.47 6.24
N GLY A 342 -8.30 -8.66 5.21
CA GLY A 342 -6.99 -8.07 4.97
C GLY A 342 -6.53 -7.18 6.12
N GLY A 343 -7.40 -6.32 6.65
CA GLY A 343 -7.12 -5.50 7.84
C GLY A 343 -6.83 -6.34 9.08
N LEU A 344 -7.65 -7.38 9.33
CA LEU A 344 -7.43 -8.33 10.42
C LEU A 344 -6.09 -9.08 10.26
N PHE A 345 -5.65 -9.33 9.05
CA PHE A 345 -4.43 -10.05 8.73
C PHE A 345 -3.18 -9.22 8.98
N ILE A 346 -3.12 -8.00 8.42
CA ILE A 346 -1.90 -7.20 8.37
C ILE A 346 -1.56 -6.50 9.69
N VAL A 347 -2.56 -5.93 10.38
CA VAL A 347 -2.34 -5.06 11.53
C VAL A 347 -1.57 -5.75 12.66
N PRO A 348 -1.96 -6.97 13.13
CA PRO A 348 -1.22 -7.63 14.21
C PRO A 348 0.16 -8.12 13.74
N ALA A 349 0.29 -8.58 12.49
CA ALA A 349 1.55 -9.07 11.94
C ALA A 349 2.58 -7.95 11.88
N PHE A 350 2.19 -6.77 11.37
CA PHE A 350 3.11 -5.63 11.27
C PHE A 350 3.46 -5.05 12.64
N ALA A 351 2.48 -4.95 13.56
CA ALA A 351 2.72 -4.55 14.95
C ALA A 351 3.72 -5.49 15.65
N ALA A 352 3.65 -6.80 15.36
CA ALA A 352 4.58 -7.79 15.89
C ALA A 352 6.01 -7.57 15.36
N VAL A 353 6.18 -7.39 14.05
CA VAL A 353 7.49 -7.06 13.45
C VAL A 353 8.12 -5.85 14.12
N GLN A 354 7.34 -4.78 14.31
CA GLN A 354 7.81 -3.56 14.95
C GLN A 354 8.21 -3.79 16.43
N ALA A 355 7.42 -4.56 17.17
CA ALA A 355 7.65 -4.84 18.58
C ALA A 355 8.86 -5.77 18.82
N TRP A 356 9.14 -6.66 17.89
CA TRP A 356 10.29 -7.59 17.95
C TRP A 356 11.59 -6.97 17.46
N SER A 357 11.50 -5.87 16.69
CA SER A 357 12.67 -5.23 16.11
C SER A 357 13.49 -4.49 17.17
N PRO A 358 14.81 -4.72 17.28
CA PRO A 358 15.68 -3.96 18.17
C PRO A 358 15.67 -2.48 17.80
N ALA A 359 15.68 -1.58 18.80
CA ALA A 359 15.60 -0.13 18.58
C ALA A 359 16.69 0.38 17.61
N ALA A 360 17.93 -0.10 17.75
CA ALA A 360 19.07 0.28 16.90
C ALA A 360 19.01 -0.31 15.47
N TYR A 361 18.04 -1.18 15.15
CA TYR A 361 17.93 -1.84 13.84
C TYR A 361 16.51 -1.79 13.26
N ARG A 362 15.63 -1.00 13.87
CA ARG A 362 14.19 -1.01 13.59
C ARG A 362 13.85 -0.54 12.18
N ALA A 363 14.42 0.56 11.75
CA ALA A 363 14.13 1.08 10.41
C ALA A 363 14.73 0.16 9.32
N ARG A 364 15.89 -0.44 9.55
CA ARG A 364 16.47 -1.43 8.64
C ARG A 364 15.64 -2.72 8.59
N THR A 365 15.03 -3.15 9.69
CA THR A 365 14.06 -4.27 9.68
C THR A 365 12.87 -3.95 8.80
N VAL A 366 12.26 -2.78 8.96
CA VAL A 366 11.14 -2.34 8.11
C VAL A 366 11.58 -2.19 6.66
N ALA A 367 12.77 -1.66 6.40
CA ALA A 367 13.33 -1.57 5.04
C ALA A 367 13.44 -2.93 4.35
N ALA A 368 13.97 -3.93 5.07
CA ALA A 368 14.07 -5.30 4.54
C ALA A 368 12.69 -5.92 4.26
N VAL A 369 11.70 -5.68 5.15
CA VAL A 369 10.31 -6.09 4.91
C VAL A 369 9.74 -5.41 3.67
N ASN A 370 9.98 -4.11 3.47
CA ASN A 370 9.51 -3.38 2.28
C ASN A 370 10.13 -3.92 0.99
N VAL A 371 11.42 -4.29 1.00
CA VAL A 371 12.07 -4.95 -0.15
C VAL A 371 11.39 -6.28 -0.47
N LEU A 372 11.11 -7.10 0.54
CA LEU A 372 10.41 -8.37 0.34
C LEU A 372 8.96 -8.14 -0.15
N ASN A 373 8.23 -7.18 0.43
CA ASN A 373 6.90 -6.81 -0.04
C ASN A 373 6.93 -6.43 -1.53
N ALA A 374 7.88 -5.58 -1.93
CA ALA A 374 8.04 -5.16 -3.33
C ALA A 374 8.37 -6.36 -4.24
N ALA A 375 9.23 -7.29 -3.79
CA ALA A 375 9.56 -8.53 -4.52
C ALA A 375 8.32 -9.40 -4.73
N PHE A 376 7.55 -9.64 -3.68
CA PHE A 376 6.32 -10.44 -3.73
C PHE A 376 5.27 -9.79 -4.64
N MET A 377 5.05 -8.48 -4.49
CA MET A 377 4.11 -7.72 -5.33
C MET A 377 4.48 -7.79 -6.81
N THR A 378 5.75 -7.52 -7.13
CA THR A 378 6.23 -7.55 -8.53
C THR A 378 6.14 -8.95 -9.12
N GLY A 379 6.61 -9.96 -8.38
CA GLY A 379 6.54 -11.36 -8.80
C GLY A 379 5.09 -11.80 -9.07
N ALA A 380 4.17 -11.44 -8.19
CA ALA A 380 2.74 -11.74 -8.35
C ALA A 380 2.14 -11.03 -9.57
N THR A 381 2.44 -9.74 -9.76
CA THR A 381 1.94 -8.97 -10.90
C THR A 381 2.42 -9.56 -12.24
N VAL A 382 3.71 -9.91 -12.32
CA VAL A 382 4.28 -10.56 -13.52
C VAL A 382 3.63 -11.93 -13.75
N LEU A 383 3.48 -12.74 -12.71
CA LEU A 383 2.85 -14.05 -12.81
C LEU A 383 1.40 -13.95 -13.29
N VAL A 384 0.61 -13.05 -12.71
CA VAL A 384 -0.77 -12.79 -13.12
C VAL A 384 -0.85 -12.35 -14.58
N ALA A 385 0.02 -11.42 -15.01
CA ALA A 385 0.07 -10.97 -16.40
C ALA A 385 0.40 -12.13 -17.39
N ILE A 386 1.35 -12.99 -17.01
CA ILE A 386 1.68 -14.20 -17.79
C ILE A 386 0.48 -15.13 -17.87
N MET A 387 -0.18 -15.42 -16.72
CA MET A 387 -1.34 -16.30 -16.68
C MET A 387 -2.51 -15.75 -17.52
N GLN A 388 -2.77 -14.45 -17.47
CA GLN A 388 -3.79 -13.81 -18.32
C GLN A 388 -3.45 -13.92 -19.81
N LYS A 389 -2.17 -13.78 -20.19
CA LYS A 389 -1.70 -13.98 -21.57
C LYS A 389 -1.99 -15.42 -22.05
N PHE A 390 -1.93 -16.39 -21.17
CA PHE A 390 -2.31 -17.80 -21.45
C PHE A 390 -3.79 -18.10 -21.30
N GLY A 391 -4.66 -17.07 -21.19
CA GLY A 391 -6.11 -17.23 -21.17
C GLY A 391 -6.69 -17.59 -19.80
N VAL A 392 -5.93 -17.43 -18.71
CA VAL A 392 -6.49 -17.62 -17.36
C VAL A 392 -7.39 -16.44 -17.04
N THR A 393 -8.67 -16.75 -16.80
CA THR A 393 -9.71 -15.75 -16.54
C THR A 393 -9.64 -15.17 -15.12
N VAL A 394 -10.25 -14.00 -14.93
CA VAL A 394 -10.30 -13.31 -13.62
C VAL A 394 -10.86 -14.21 -12.51
N PRO A 395 -11.98 -14.93 -12.70
CA PRO A 395 -12.48 -15.87 -11.67
C PRO A 395 -11.47 -16.95 -11.27
N LYS A 396 -10.76 -17.54 -12.24
CA LYS A 396 -9.72 -18.55 -11.95
C LYS A 396 -8.56 -17.97 -11.15
N LEU A 397 -8.20 -16.71 -11.37
CA LEU A 397 -7.19 -16.02 -10.59
C LEU A 397 -7.65 -15.78 -9.14
N PHE A 398 -8.92 -15.43 -8.91
CA PHE A 398 -9.48 -15.35 -7.54
C PHE A 398 -9.50 -16.71 -6.85
N LEU A 399 -9.85 -17.79 -7.55
CA LEU A 399 -9.76 -19.16 -7.01
C LEU A 399 -8.32 -19.51 -6.62
N LEU A 400 -7.34 -19.16 -7.45
CA LEU A 400 -5.92 -19.37 -7.15
C LEU A 400 -5.47 -18.56 -5.92
N VAL A 401 -5.84 -17.29 -5.85
CA VAL A 401 -5.56 -16.42 -4.68
C VAL A 401 -6.16 -17.03 -3.43
N GLY A 402 -7.40 -17.47 -3.48
CA GLY A 402 -8.08 -18.08 -2.33
C GLY A 402 -7.41 -19.38 -1.89
N ALA A 403 -7.16 -20.32 -2.81
CA ALA A 403 -6.54 -21.59 -2.51
C ALA A 403 -5.11 -21.41 -1.94
N THR A 404 -4.28 -20.58 -2.58
CA THR A 404 -2.91 -20.32 -2.13
C THR A 404 -2.88 -19.61 -0.78
N THR A 405 -3.85 -18.72 -0.50
CA THR A 405 -3.96 -18.05 0.80
C THR A 405 -4.38 -19.01 1.90
N LEU A 406 -5.26 -19.98 1.64
CA LEU A 406 -5.58 -21.03 2.61
C LEU A 406 -4.38 -21.93 2.89
N ILE A 407 -3.59 -22.27 1.88
CA ILE A 407 -2.30 -22.97 2.08
C ILE A 407 -1.35 -22.12 2.93
N ALA A 408 -1.22 -20.83 2.63
CA ALA A 408 -0.43 -19.90 3.43
C ALA A 408 -0.94 -19.83 4.88
N ALA A 409 -2.26 -19.84 5.13
CA ALA A 409 -2.84 -19.88 6.46
C ALA A 409 -2.42 -21.13 7.25
N VAL A 410 -2.35 -22.29 6.61
CA VAL A 410 -1.84 -23.53 7.23
C VAL A 410 -0.37 -23.38 7.60
N ILE A 411 0.45 -22.83 6.71
CA ILE A 411 1.88 -22.56 6.97
C ILE A 411 2.03 -21.58 8.13
N ILE A 412 1.30 -20.46 8.10
CA ILE A 412 1.27 -19.44 9.15
C ILE A 412 0.96 -20.08 10.50
N ARG A 413 -0.09 -20.93 10.57
CA ARG A 413 -0.47 -21.65 11.79
C ARG A 413 0.66 -22.52 12.33
N ARG A 414 1.37 -23.26 11.45
CA ARG A 414 2.44 -24.20 11.85
C ARG A 414 3.71 -23.49 12.30
N THR A 415 4.00 -22.32 11.71
CA THR A 415 5.24 -21.57 11.95
C THR A 415 5.06 -20.37 12.89
N MET A 416 3.83 -20.11 13.34
CA MET A 416 3.52 -18.97 14.21
C MET A 416 4.29 -19.06 15.53
N PRO A 417 4.98 -17.98 15.94
CA PRO A 417 5.69 -17.95 17.21
C PRO A 417 4.78 -18.24 18.41
N LYS A 418 5.20 -19.14 19.31
CA LYS A 418 4.39 -19.61 20.44
C LYS A 418 4.31 -18.63 21.62
N ASN A 419 5.20 -17.63 21.67
CA ASN A 419 5.33 -16.69 22.77
C ASN A 419 5.13 -15.25 22.25
N THR A 420 3.91 -14.78 22.25
CA THR A 420 3.57 -13.36 22.01
C THR A 420 2.71 -12.83 23.14
#